data_128c7732c0152a81cd8c7eb523b348ce
#
_entry.id   128c7732c0152a81cd8c7eb523b348ce
#
_cell.length_a   1.000
_cell.length_b   1.000
_cell.length_c   1.000
_cell.angle_alpha   90.00
_cell.angle_beta   90.00
_cell.angle_gamma   90.00
#
_symmetry.space_group_name_H-M   'P 1'
#
loop_
_entity.id
_entity.type
_entity.pdbx_description
1 polymer ?
#
loop_
_entity_poly.entity_id
_entity_poly.type
_entity_poly.pdbx_seq_one_letter_code
_entity_poly.pdbx_strand_id
1 'polypeptide(L)'
;VHFTGWVACRTGTVPLRGGDIPDPTLDVLVSDAIGGSTRFRSLDLTSVGDPKDSYTLRSAGSRNAAEISPLALYQRVFGGDFVDPRRADFKPDPKIALRQSVLSAVMEQSKDFEKTIGAGDRARMDEYFTSIRQMERQLQAGLERPDVSEACVRPAAPPDAPVGVELETVTVTHAAMTDLLVIALACNQTRVFNMLFSQSLSMVRRRGEAHTHHTLTHEEPVDSKLGYQAEVAWYNVKSMEALARFIEPFTKVREGAGTLLDNTLIFANSDTNNAKVHSVDGVPVMTIGRAGGRHVDDADVGAFLLLGFLTEA
;
A
#
# COMPACT_ATOMS: atom_id res chain seq x y z
N VAL A 1 -17.73 -2.45 14.57
CA VAL A 1 -17.63 -1.00 14.61
C VAL A 1 -16.20 -0.52 14.34
N HIS A 2 -15.16 -1.21 14.82
CA HIS A 2 -13.75 -0.82 14.69
C HIS A 2 -13.19 -0.73 13.24
N PHE A 3 -13.90 -1.15 12.23
CA PHE A 3 -13.40 -1.12 10.84
C PHE A 3 -14.24 -0.22 9.93
N THR A 4 -15.31 0.38 10.46
CA THR A 4 -16.30 1.07 9.63
C THR A 4 -15.71 2.31 8.95
N GLY A 5 -14.87 3.07 9.64
CA GLY A 5 -14.32 4.32 9.12
C GLY A 5 -13.37 4.09 7.95
N TRP A 6 -12.34 3.26 8.12
CA TRP A 6 -11.39 3.03 7.03
C TRP A 6 -12.05 2.29 5.85
N VAL A 7 -12.99 1.37 6.12
CA VAL A 7 -13.75 0.71 5.05
C VAL A 7 -14.51 1.75 4.24
N ALA A 8 -15.30 2.61 4.92
CA ALA A 8 -16.05 3.66 4.23
C ALA A 8 -15.15 4.62 3.45
N CYS A 9 -14.04 5.06 4.04
CA CYS A 9 -13.09 5.96 3.38
C CYS A 9 -12.43 5.33 2.13
N ARG A 10 -12.22 4.01 2.13
CA ARG A 10 -11.46 3.33 1.07
C ARG A 10 -12.31 2.62 0.04
N THR A 11 -13.57 2.26 0.37
CA THR A 11 -14.46 1.54 -0.55
C THR A 11 -15.67 2.37 -0.98
N GLY A 12 -15.97 3.47 -0.28
CA GLY A 12 -17.21 4.23 -0.46
C GLY A 12 -18.45 3.52 0.09
N THR A 13 -18.29 2.37 0.76
CA THR A 13 -19.40 1.56 1.30
C THR A 13 -19.18 1.26 2.78
N VAL A 14 -20.23 0.81 3.45
CA VAL A 14 -20.16 0.36 4.83
C VAL A 14 -20.06 -1.16 4.91
N PRO A 15 -19.36 -1.72 5.91
CA PRO A 15 -19.32 -3.16 6.11
C PRO A 15 -20.74 -3.73 6.30
N LEU A 16 -20.99 -4.89 5.70
CA LEU A 16 -22.24 -5.61 5.89
C LEU A 16 -22.29 -6.24 7.30
N ARG A 17 -23.48 -6.75 7.67
CA ARG A 17 -23.62 -7.57 8.88
C ARG A 17 -22.70 -8.78 8.79
N GLY A 18 -21.89 -9.01 9.83
CA GLY A 18 -20.86 -10.05 9.83
C GLY A 18 -19.45 -9.56 9.50
N GLY A 19 -19.30 -8.28 9.11
CA GLY A 19 -18.00 -7.68 8.80
C GLY A 19 -17.52 -7.85 7.36
N ASP A 20 -18.36 -8.39 6.49
CA ASP A 20 -18.05 -8.52 5.06
C ASP A 20 -17.94 -7.14 4.41
N ILE A 21 -16.90 -6.97 3.60
CA ILE A 21 -16.63 -5.75 2.83
C ILE A 21 -16.95 -6.07 1.37
N PRO A 22 -18.05 -5.52 0.82
CA PRO A 22 -18.55 -5.96 -0.49
C PRO A 22 -17.72 -5.48 -1.66
N ASP A 23 -17.09 -4.30 -1.53
CA ASP A 23 -16.45 -3.61 -2.63
C ASP A 23 -14.92 -3.57 -2.49
N PRO A 24 -14.19 -3.50 -3.62
CA PRO A 24 -12.75 -3.33 -3.59
C PRO A 24 -12.36 -1.97 -3.01
N THR A 25 -11.20 -1.92 -2.39
CA THR A 25 -10.62 -0.66 -1.93
C THR A 25 -10.10 0.17 -3.11
N LEU A 26 -10.05 1.48 -2.94
CA LEU A 26 -9.64 2.44 -3.97
C LEU A 26 -8.27 2.12 -4.58
N ASP A 27 -7.31 1.68 -3.78
CA ASP A 27 -5.99 1.25 -4.24
C ASP A 27 -6.05 0.06 -5.21
N VAL A 28 -6.98 -0.87 -5.00
CA VAL A 28 -7.22 -1.99 -5.92
C VAL A 28 -7.76 -1.47 -7.25
N LEU A 29 -8.74 -0.56 -7.23
CA LEU A 29 -9.27 0.05 -8.45
C LEU A 29 -8.17 0.77 -9.23
N VAL A 30 -7.34 1.56 -8.53
CA VAL A 30 -6.20 2.26 -9.13
C VAL A 30 -5.16 1.26 -9.65
N SER A 31 -4.84 0.21 -8.90
CA SER A 31 -3.88 -0.80 -9.34
C SER A 31 -4.38 -1.60 -10.56
N ASP A 32 -5.68 -1.75 -10.71
CA ASP A 32 -6.28 -2.36 -11.90
C ASP A 32 -6.16 -1.45 -13.12
N ALA A 33 -6.23 -0.14 -12.93
CA ALA A 33 -6.11 0.84 -14.01
C ALA A 33 -4.65 1.05 -14.46
N ILE A 34 -3.71 1.27 -13.53
CA ILE A 34 -2.34 1.69 -13.85
C ILE A 34 -1.23 0.72 -13.42
N GLY A 35 -1.52 -0.24 -12.53
CA GLY A 35 -0.50 -1.17 -12.00
C GLY A 35 -0.03 -2.23 -12.98
N GLY A 36 -0.68 -2.37 -14.13
CA GLY A 36 -0.30 -3.36 -15.15
C GLY A 36 0.97 -3.03 -15.93
N SER A 37 1.48 -1.80 -15.83
CA SER A 37 2.67 -1.32 -16.54
C SER A 37 3.95 -1.40 -15.70
N THR A 38 3.90 -1.96 -14.50
CA THR A 38 5.04 -2.06 -13.59
C THR A 38 5.23 -3.49 -13.11
N ARG A 39 6.44 -3.80 -12.61
CA ARG A 39 6.78 -5.14 -12.10
C ARG A 39 5.86 -5.59 -10.96
N PHE A 40 5.50 -4.68 -10.06
CA PHE A 40 4.54 -4.91 -8.98
C PHE A 40 3.32 -4.04 -9.22
N ARG A 41 2.14 -4.65 -9.25
CA ARG A 41 0.86 -3.91 -9.40
C ARG A 41 0.65 -2.92 -8.26
N SER A 42 0.93 -3.38 -7.04
CA SER A 42 0.97 -2.60 -5.82
C SER A 42 2.01 -3.17 -4.86
N LEU A 43 2.44 -2.34 -3.92
CA LEU A 43 3.20 -2.75 -2.74
C LEU A 43 2.37 -2.41 -1.50
N ASP A 44 2.03 -3.43 -0.74
CA ASP A 44 1.26 -3.31 0.49
C ASP A 44 2.21 -3.49 1.67
N LEU A 45 2.35 -2.46 2.50
CA LEU A 45 3.34 -2.36 3.55
C LEU A 45 2.65 -2.08 4.89
N THR A 46 3.14 -2.67 5.96
CA THR A 46 2.72 -2.33 7.32
C THR A 46 3.90 -2.23 8.26
N SER A 47 3.88 -1.23 9.12
CA SER A 47 4.93 -1.03 10.13
C SER A 47 4.69 -1.85 11.39
N VAL A 48 3.49 -2.39 11.58
CA VAL A 48 3.16 -3.33 12.66
C VAL A 48 3.40 -4.77 12.22
N GLY A 49 3.64 -5.67 13.15
CA GLY A 49 4.22 -6.99 12.88
C GLY A 49 3.28 -8.07 12.35
N ASP A 50 2.10 -7.76 11.81
CA ASP A 50 1.18 -8.76 11.26
C ASP A 50 0.89 -8.52 9.77
N PRO A 51 1.21 -9.49 8.87
CA PRO A 51 0.90 -9.37 7.45
C PRO A 51 -0.60 -9.22 7.14
N LYS A 52 -1.48 -9.59 8.07
CA LYS A 52 -2.93 -9.43 7.94
C LYS A 52 -3.37 -7.99 8.16
N ASP A 53 -2.52 -7.15 8.76
CA ASP A 53 -2.75 -5.72 8.89
C ASP A 53 -2.47 -5.03 7.55
N SER A 54 -3.28 -5.37 6.57
CA SER A 54 -3.36 -4.76 5.24
C SER A 54 -4.77 -4.27 5.02
N TYR A 55 -4.91 -3.06 4.52
CA TYR A 55 -6.21 -2.46 4.23
C TYR A 55 -6.46 -2.37 2.73
N THR A 56 -5.94 -3.34 2.02
CA THR A 56 -6.13 -3.59 0.59
C THR A 56 -7.01 -4.80 0.39
N LEU A 57 -8.19 -4.60 -0.14
CA LEU A 57 -9.20 -5.62 -0.36
C LEU A 57 -9.68 -5.60 -1.81
N ARG A 58 -9.65 -6.75 -2.47
CA ARG A 58 -10.19 -6.90 -3.83
C ARG A 58 -11.69 -7.27 -3.81
N SER A 59 -12.09 -8.04 -2.81
CA SER A 59 -13.46 -8.45 -2.56
C SER A 59 -13.59 -8.96 -1.13
N ALA A 60 -14.80 -9.27 -0.68
CA ALA A 60 -15.03 -9.89 0.63
C ALA A 60 -14.11 -11.11 0.82
N GLY A 61 -13.30 -11.07 1.87
CA GLY A 61 -12.34 -12.12 2.21
C GLY A 61 -11.05 -12.17 1.38
N SER A 62 -10.91 -11.38 0.31
CA SER A 62 -9.70 -11.31 -0.51
C SER A 62 -8.84 -10.10 -0.13
N ARG A 63 -8.04 -10.26 0.92
CA ARG A 63 -7.10 -9.24 1.42
C ARG A 63 -5.70 -9.52 0.92
N ASN A 64 -5.00 -8.52 0.40
CA ASN A 64 -3.58 -8.63 0.11
C ASN A 64 -2.80 -8.74 1.44
N ALA A 65 -1.81 -9.62 1.49
CA ALA A 65 -0.89 -9.64 2.61
C ALA A 65 0.11 -8.48 2.49
N ALA A 66 0.36 -7.79 3.60
CA ALA A 66 1.35 -6.72 3.64
C ALA A 66 2.75 -7.26 3.96
N GLU A 67 3.78 -6.61 3.42
CA GLU A 67 5.15 -6.80 3.88
C GLU A 67 5.32 -6.15 5.25
N ILE A 68 5.92 -6.87 6.18
CA ILE A 68 6.15 -6.41 7.55
C ILE A 68 7.63 -6.17 7.87
N SER A 69 8.53 -6.65 7.02
CA SER A 69 9.97 -6.57 7.22
C SER A 69 10.64 -5.73 6.12
N PRO A 70 11.42 -4.70 6.45
CA PRO A 70 12.21 -3.96 5.47
C PRO A 70 13.17 -4.85 4.69
N LEU A 71 13.78 -5.86 5.31
CA LEU A 71 14.67 -6.80 4.63
C LEU A 71 13.90 -7.66 3.62
N ALA A 72 12.70 -8.16 3.97
CA ALA A 72 11.87 -8.92 3.04
C ALA A 72 11.41 -8.05 1.86
N LEU A 73 10.99 -6.80 2.12
CA LEU A 73 10.66 -5.83 1.07
C LEU A 73 11.86 -5.58 0.14
N TYR A 74 13.05 -5.35 0.71
CA TYR A 74 14.27 -5.20 -0.08
C TYR A 74 14.55 -6.41 -0.97
N GLN A 75 14.48 -7.62 -0.40
CA GLN A 75 14.72 -8.86 -1.15
C GLN A 75 13.71 -9.05 -2.28
N ARG A 76 12.44 -8.72 -2.04
CA ARG A 76 11.38 -8.78 -3.03
C ARG A 76 11.57 -7.80 -4.17
N VAL A 77 11.92 -6.54 -3.88
CA VAL A 77 11.99 -5.46 -4.87
C VAL A 77 13.38 -5.37 -5.51
N PHE A 78 14.44 -5.44 -4.70
CA PHE A 78 15.83 -5.19 -5.10
C PHE A 78 16.74 -6.42 -4.98
N GLY A 79 16.19 -7.61 -4.75
CA GLY A 79 16.93 -8.87 -4.65
C GLY A 79 17.58 -9.30 -5.97
N GLY A 80 17.86 -10.59 -6.09
CA GLY A 80 18.63 -11.14 -7.23
C GLY A 80 18.02 -10.90 -8.62
N ASP A 81 16.71 -10.75 -8.70
CA ASP A 81 15.98 -10.53 -9.96
C ASP A 81 15.87 -9.03 -10.34
N PHE A 82 16.41 -8.11 -9.52
CA PHE A 82 16.45 -6.70 -9.86
C PHE A 82 17.61 -6.39 -10.80
N VAL A 83 17.28 -5.92 -11.99
CA VAL A 83 18.24 -5.39 -12.95
C VAL A 83 18.13 -3.87 -12.96
N ASP A 84 19.23 -3.16 -12.69
CA ASP A 84 19.24 -1.70 -12.70
C ASP A 84 18.90 -1.18 -14.11
N PRO A 85 17.78 -0.48 -14.30
CA PRO A 85 17.36 -0.01 -15.62
C PRO A 85 18.29 1.04 -16.24
N ARG A 86 19.15 1.68 -15.45
CA ARG A 86 20.08 2.71 -15.95
C ARG A 86 21.35 2.15 -16.56
N ARG A 87 21.63 0.88 -16.35
CA ARG A 87 22.81 0.24 -16.96
C ARG A 87 22.74 0.28 -18.48
N ALA A 88 23.84 0.61 -19.12
CA ALA A 88 23.92 0.64 -20.60
C ALA A 88 23.63 -0.74 -21.23
N ASP A 89 24.05 -1.80 -20.52
CA ASP A 89 23.87 -3.20 -20.89
C ASP A 89 22.60 -3.83 -20.29
N PHE A 90 21.59 -3.03 -19.95
CA PHE A 90 20.34 -3.54 -19.41
C PHE A 90 19.77 -4.66 -20.28
N LYS A 91 19.53 -5.79 -19.65
CA LYS A 91 18.81 -6.94 -20.20
C LYS A 91 17.81 -7.42 -19.15
N PRO A 92 16.54 -7.61 -19.53
CA PRO A 92 15.56 -8.17 -18.61
C PRO A 92 15.97 -9.59 -18.16
N ASP A 93 15.48 -10.02 -17.00
CA ASP A 93 15.73 -11.38 -16.52
C ASP A 93 15.14 -12.40 -17.52
N PRO A 94 15.94 -13.35 -18.03
CA PRO A 94 15.48 -14.39 -18.97
C PRO A 94 14.32 -15.23 -18.42
N LYS A 95 14.19 -15.35 -17.09
CA LYS A 95 13.07 -16.06 -16.44
C LYS A 95 11.73 -15.41 -16.71
N ILE A 96 11.69 -14.09 -16.96
CA ILE A 96 10.47 -13.35 -17.30
C ILE A 96 9.92 -13.84 -18.63
N ALA A 97 10.77 -13.93 -19.65
CA ALA A 97 10.39 -14.44 -20.96
C ALA A 97 9.89 -15.91 -20.90
N LEU A 98 10.55 -16.73 -20.08
CA LEU A 98 10.13 -18.12 -19.88
C LEU A 98 8.74 -18.19 -19.21
N ARG A 99 8.51 -17.41 -18.16
CA ARG A 99 7.19 -17.33 -17.48
C ARG A 99 6.10 -16.85 -18.43
N GLN A 100 6.40 -15.85 -19.25
CA GLN A 100 5.47 -15.35 -20.27
C GLN A 100 5.11 -16.45 -21.27
N SER A 101 6.09 -17.19 -21.78
CA SER A 101 5.87 -18.29 -22.71
C SER A 101 4.95 -19.39 -22.12
N VAL A 102 5.13 -19.72 -20.83
CA VAL A 102 4.26 -20.70 -20.13
C VAL A 102 2.84 -20.18 -20.02
N LEU A 103 2.65 -18.92 -19.63
CA LEU A 103 1.32 -18.32 -19.51
C LEU A 103 0.60 -18.25 -20.87
N SER A 104 1.29 -17.85 -21.92
CA SER A 104 0.74 -17.79 -23.28
C SER A 104 0.28 -19.18 -23.74
N ALA A 105 1.07 -20.23 -23.48
CA ALA A 105 0.68 -21.62 -23.80
C ALA A 105 -0.57 -22.08 -23.02
N VAL A 106 -0.67 -21.74 -21.73
CA VAL A 106 -1.85 -22.03 -20.91
C VAL A 106 -3.08 -21.31 -21.45
N MET A 107 -2.95 -20.03 -21.82
CA MET A 107 -4.03 -19.24 -22.39
C MET A 107 -4.54 -19.80 -23.73
N GLU A 108 -3.63 -20.30 -24.57
CA GLU A 108 -4.01 -20.89 -25.87
C GLU A 108 -4.81 -22.18 -25.67
N GLN A 109 -4.36 -23.07 -24.78
CA GLN A 109 -5.09 -24.29 -24.43
C GLN A 109 -6.46 -23.99 -23.82
N SER A 110 -6.56 -22.93 -23.03
CA SER A 110 -7.78 -22.53 -22.32
C SER A 110 -8.85 -22.00 -23.28
N LYS A 111 -8.50 -21.35 -24.38
CA LYS A 111 -9.45 -20.90 -25.42
C LYS A 111 -10.24 -22.05 -26.05
N ASP A 112 -9.64 -23.21 -26.18
CA ASP A 112 -10.34 -24.38 -26.71
C ASP A 112 -11.25 -24.99 -25.67
N PHE A 113 -10.89 -24.95 -24.40
CA PHE A 113 -11.72 -25.39 -23.28
C PHE A 113 -12.98 -24.51 -23.11
N GLU A 114 -12.86 -23.19 -23.26
CA GLU A 114 -14.01 -22.25 -23.21
C GLU A 114 -15.14 -22.62 -24.17
N LYS A 115 -14.84 -23.22 -25.31
CA LYS A 115 -15.82 -23.64 -26.30
C LYS A 115 -16.67 -24.82 -25.83
N THR A 116 -16.21 -25.58 -24.85
CA THR A 116 -16.80 -26.81 -24.36
C THR A 116 -17.66 -26.65 -23.11
N ILE A 117 -17.58 -25.49 -22.41
CA ILE A 117 -18.24 -25.24 -21.12
C ILE A 117 -19.52 -24.42 -21.27
N GLY A 118 -20.40 -24.52 -20.25
CA GLY A 118 -21.66 -23.77 -20.18
C GLY A 118 -21.49 -22.28 -19.86
N ALA A 119 -22.55 -21.49 -20.04
CA ALA A 119 -22.49 -20.03 -19.85
C ALA A 119 -22.09 -19.59 -18.42
N GLY A 120 -22.55 -20.32 -17.38
CA GLY A 120 -22.21 -20.03 -15.99
C GLY A 120 -20.73 -20.26 -15.66
N ASP A 121 -20.15 -21.31 -16.24
CA ASP A 121 -18.75 -21.63 -16.06
C ASP A 121 -17.84 -20.69 -16.89
N ARG A 122 -18.34 -20.23 -18.05
CA ARG A 122 -17.62 -19.19 -18.83
C ARG A 122 -17.42 -17.91 -18.04
N ALA A 123 -18.43 -17.43 -17.32
CA ALA A 123 -18.30 -16.21 -16.53
C ALA A 123 -17.18 -16.32 -15.46
N ARG A 124 -17.07 -17.49 -14.80
CA ARG A 124 -15.97 -17.77 -13.85
C ARG A 124 -14.62 -17.88 -14.54
N MET A 125 -14.59 -18.49 -15.71
CA MET A 125 -13.38 -18.61 -16.52
C MET A 125 -12.91 -17.24 -17.05
N ASP A 126 -13.82 -16.35 -17.43
CA ASP A 126 -13.49 -14.97 -17.86
C ASP A 126 -12.81 -14.18 -16.76
N GLU A 127 -13.24 -14.33 -15.51
CA GLU A 127 -12.60 -13.73 -14.34
C GLU A 127 -11.18 -14.29 -14.15
N TYR A 128 -11.02 -15.59 -14.24
CA TYR A 128 -9.71 -16.27 -14.19
C TYR A 128 -8.78 -15.81 -15.32
N PHE A 129 -9.26 -15.74 -16.56
CA PHE A 129 -8.47 -15.27 -17.71
C PHE A 129 -8.13 -13.79 -17.63
N THR A 130 -8.99 -12.99 -17.03
CA THR A 130 -8.68 -11.58 -16.76
C THR A 130 -7.47 -11.47 -15.84
N SER A 131 -7.39 -12.29 -14.81
CA SER A 131 -6.24 -12.36 -13.90
C SER A 131 -4.97 -12.81 -14.61
N ILE A 132 -5.05 -13.82 -15.49
CA ILE A 132 -3.89 -14.28 -16.28
C ILE A 132 -3.43 -13.20 -17.27
N ARG A 133 -4.34 -12.53 -17.97
CA ARG A 133 -4.01 -11.41 -18.88
C ARG A 133 -3.34 -10.25 -18.14
N GLN A 134 -3.73 -10.00 -16.90
CA GLN A 134 -3.05 -9.02 -16.05
C GLN A 134 -1.62 -9.45 -15.72
N MET A 135 -1.42 -10.72 -15.42
CA MET A 135 -0.09 -11.29 -15.15
C MET A 135 0.80 -11.27 -16.40
N GLU A 136 0.27 -11.58 -17.58
CA GLU A 136 0.99 -11.44 -18.86
C GLU A 136 1.46 -10.00 -19.09
N ARG A 137 0.59 -9.00 -18.85
CA ARG A 137 0.97 -7.58 -18.99
C ARG A 137 2.08 -7.19 -18.03
N GLN A 138 2.07 -7.68 -16.79
CA GLN A 138 3.16 -7.44 -15.83
C GLN A 138 4.48 -8.08 -16.27
N LEU A 139 4.42 -9.30 -16.81
CA LEU A 139 5.60 -9.95 -17.36
C LEU A 139 6.12 -9.20 -18.59
N GLN A 140 5.24 -8.74 -19.47
CA GLN A 140 5.60 -7.91 -20.62
C GLN A 140 6.28 -6.61 -20.18
N ALA A 141 5.71 -5.90 -19.19
CA ALA A 141 6.33 -4.70 -18.64
C ALA A 141 7.73 -4.98 -18.05
N GLY A 142 7.93 -6.17 -17.48
CA GLY A 142 9.25 -6.62 -16.98
C GLY A 142 10.28 -6.92 -18.06
N LEU A 143 9.86 -7.13 -19.33
CA LEU A 143 10.76 -7.30 -20.47
C LEU A 143 11.22 -5.98 -21.09
N GLU A 144 10.50 -4.91 -20.83
CA GLU A 144 10.81 -3.58 -21.32
C GLU A 144 11.74 -2.84 -20.35
N ARG A 145 12.58 -1.96 -20.88
CA ARG A 145 13.37 -1.07 -20.04
C ARG A 145 12.46 0.01 -19.48
N PRO A 146 12.22 0.05 -18.17
CA PRO A 146 11.37 1.10 -17.62
C PRO A 146 12.02 2.47 -17.75
N ASP A 147 11.21 3.50 -17.97
CA ASP A 147 11.64 4.89 -17.78
C ASP A 147 11.76 5.14 -16.27
N VAL A 148 12.91 5.61 -15.83
CA VAL A 148 13.22 5.74 -14.40
C VAL A 148 13.86 7.08 -14.08
N SER A 149 13.61 7.56 -12.85
CA SER A 149 14.27 8.72 -12.29
C SER A 149 15.79 8.50 -12.14
N GLU A 150 16.57 9.58 -12.17
CA GLU A 150 18.00 9.55 -11.83
C GLU A 150 18.26 9.03 -10.40
N ALA A 151 17.27 9.15 -9.52
CA ALA A 151 17.30 8.62 -8.17
C ALA A 151 17.15 7.09 -8.09
N CYS A 152 16.86 6.41 -9.21
CA CYS A 152 16.83 4.95 -9.24
C CYS A 152 18.24 4.38 -9.06
N VAL A 153 18.59 4.12 -7.82
CA VAL A 153 19.84 3.46 -7.43
C VAL A 153 19.50 2.32 -6.49
N ARG A 154 20.01 1.11 -6.78
CA ARG A 154 19.80 -0.03 -5.86
C ARG A 154 20.33 0.34 -4.47
N PRO A 155 19.46 0.36 -3.43
CA PRO A 155 19.90 0.70 -2.08
C PRO A 155 20.74 -0.43 -1.46
N ALA A 156 21.44 -0.13 -0.36
CA ALA A 156 22.00 -1.17 0.49
C ALA A 156 20.88 -1.97 1.15
N ALA A 157 21.12 -3.27 1.37
CA ALA A 157 20.18 -4.08 2.12
C ALA A 157 20.07 -3.58 3.56
N PRO A 158 18.86 -3.34 4.09
CA PRO A 158 18.68 -3.01 5.48
C PRO A 158 19.07 -4.22 6.36
N PRO A 159 19.41 -3.98 7.63
CA PRO A 159 19.63 -5.07 8.57
C PRO A 159 18.33 -5.85 8.79
N ASP A 160 18.47 -7.13 9.13
CA ASP A 160 17.35 -7.90 9.65
C ASP A 160 17.03 -7.39 11.06
N ALA A 161 15.91 -6.72 11.19
CA ALA A 161 15.47 -6.07 12.42
C ALA A 161 14.18 -6.73 12.92
N PRO A 162 13.97 -6.82 14.23
CA PRO A 162 12.73 -7.34 14.78
C PRO A 162 11.54 -6.48 14.35
N VAL A 163 10.44 -7.12 14.04
CA VAL A 163 9.14 -6.48 13.81
C VAL A 163 8.31 -6.55 15.10
N GLY A 164 7.42 -5.60 15.31
CA GLY A 164 6.61 -5.59 16.52
C GLY A 164 5.67 -4.40 16.59
N VAL A 165 5.09 -4.20 17.77
CA VAL A 165 4.09 -3.16 18.05
C VAL A 165 4.60 -2.07 19.01
N GLU A 166 5.86 -2.15 19.43
CA GLU A 166 6.47 -1.07 20.21
C GLU A 166 6.75 0.13 19.31
N LEU A 167 6.35 1.32 19.72
CA LEU A 167 6.39 2.53 18.89
C LEU A 167 7.78 2.80 18.30
N GLU A 168 8.83 2.56 19.07
CA GLU A 168 10.21 2.71 18.61
C GLU A 168 10.52 1.75 17.45
N THR A 169 10.08 0.50 17.56
CA THR A 169 10.23 -0.51 16.50
C THR A 169 9.40 -0.14 15.28
N VAL A 170 8.13 0.21 15.50
CA VAL A 170 7.19 0.64 14.43
C VAL A 170 7.77 1.84 13.66
N THR A 171 8.30 2.84 14.38
CA THR A 171 8.87 4.04 13.76
C THR A 171 10.09 3.73 12.90
N VAL A 172 10.99 2.86 13.37
CA VAL A 172 12.18 2.44 12.60
C VAL A 172 11.78 1.63 11.36
N THR A 173 10.87 0.68 11.53
CA THR A 173 10.33 -0.14 10.42
C THR A 173 9.66 0.75 9.38
N HIS A 174 8.81 1.69 9.82
CA HIS A 174 8.13 2.64 8.96
C HIS A 174 9.10 3.48 8.13
N ALA A 175 10.13 4.03 8.77
CA ALA A 175 11.14 4.84 8.09
C ALA A 175 11.90 4.03 7.05
N ALA A 176 12.37 2.83 7.40
CA ALA A 176 13.11 1.97 6.48
C ALA A 176 12.26 1.51 5.29
N MET A 177 10.99 1.16 5.52
CA MET A 177 10.05 0.82 4.43
C MET A 177 9.76 2.03 3.54
N THR A 178 9.63 3.22 4.11
CA THR A 178 9.44 4.46 3.35
C THR A 178 10.61 4.70 2.39
N ASP A 179 11.84 4.58 2.88
CA ASP A 179 13.03 4.82 2.08
C ASP A 179 13.13 3.80 0.91
N LEU A 180 12.84 2.52 1.17
CA LEU A 180 12.79 1.48 0.13
C LEU A 180 11.68 1.74 -0.89
N LEU A 181 10.50 2.14 -0.43
CA LEU A 181 9.35 2.42 -1.28
C LEU A 181 9.62 3.58 -2.23
N VAL A 182 10.20 4.67 -1.73
CA VAL A 182 10.55 5.84 -2.55
C VAL A 182 11.53 5.46 -3.67
N ILE A 183 12.52 4.61 -3.37
CA ILE A 183 13.44 4.11 -4.40
C ILE A 183 12.70 3.15 -5.36
N ALA A 184 11.78 2.32 -4.87
CA ALA A 184 10.97 1.46 -5.73
C ALA A 184 10.13 2.26 -6.73
N LEU A 185 9.55 3.39 -6.29
CA LEU A 185 8.84 4.32 -7.16
C LEU A 185 9.79 4.99 -8.16
N ALA A 186 10.92 5.52 -7.71
CA ALA A 186 11.94 6.13 -8.56
C ALA A 186 12.46 5.15 -9.62
N CYS A 187 12.48 3.86 -9.31
CA CYS A 187 12.84 2.76 -10.22
C CYS A 187 11.66 2.22 -11.03
N ASN A 188 10.50 2.84 -10.97
CA ASN A 188 9.27 2.41 -11.65
C ASN A 188 8.93 0.93 -11.42
N GLN A 189 9.22 0.42 -10.20
CA GLN A 189 8.89 -0.95 -9.83
C GLN A 189 7.41 -1.12 -9.50
N THR A 190 6.77 -0.06 -9.02
CA THR A 190 5.33 0.07 -8.80
C THR A 190 4.90 1.52 -8.98
N ARG A 191 3.60 1.73 -9.19
CA ARG A 191 2.95 3.05 -9.18
C ARG A 191 1.86 3.15 -8.13
N VAL A 192 1.56 2.05 -7.46
CA VAL A 192 0.50 1.97 -6.45
C VAL A 192 1.04 1.32 -5.20
N PHE A 193 0.74 1.87 -4.06
CA PHE A 193 1.19 1.32 -2.79
C PHE A 193 0.27 1.70 -1.64
N ASN A 194 0.30 0.90 -0.59
CA ASN A 194 -0.29 1.19 0.71
C ASN A 194 0.79 1.15 1.77
N MET A 195 0.70 2.07 2.72
CA MET A 195 1.54 2.07 3.91
C MET A 195 0.64 2.22 5.14
N LEU A 196 0.68 1.23 6.02
CA LEU A 196 -0.04 1.26 7.29
C LEU A 196 0.95 1.53 8.42
N PHE A 197 0.76 2.64 9.14
CA PHE A 197 1.53 2.94 10.34
C PHE A 197 1.02 2.18 11.54
N SER A 198 -0.31 2.12 11.71
CA SER A 198 -0.98 1.39 12.78
C SER A 198 -2.34 0.88 12.30
N GLN A 199 -2.81 -0.22 12.87
CA GLN A 199 -4.11 -0.81 12.56
C GLN A 199 -5.25 -0.16 13.37
N SER A 200 -6.51 -0.42 12.99
CA SER A 200 -7.72 0.09 13.66
C SER A 200 -7.83 -0.27 15.14
N LEU A 201 -7.33 -1.42 15.53
CA LEU A 201 -7.20 -1.83 16.93
C LEU A 201 -5.74 -1.63 17.33
N SER A 202 -5.29 -0.39 17.36
CA SER A 202 -3.87 -0.05 17.49
C SER A 202 -3.21 -0.74 18.68
N MET A 203 -2.40 -1.75 18.38
CA MET A 203 -1.58 -2.44 19.37
C MET A 203 -0.28 -1.70 19.68
N VAL A 204 -0.07 -0.55 19.03
CA VAL A 204 1.11 0.28 19.26
C VAL A 204 1.16 0.74 20.72
N ARG A 205 2.34 0.61 21.33
CA ARG A 205 2.60 1.00 22.71
C ARG A 205 4.03 1.49 22.87
N ARG A 206 4.28 2.24 23.93
CA ARG A 206 5.66 2.55 24.35
C ARG A 206 6.34 1.27 24.84
N ARG A 207 7.65 1.20 24.67
CA ARG A 207 8.43 0.06 25.15
C ARG A 207 8.26 -0.14 26.65
N GLY A 208 7.95 -1.38 27.02
CA GLY A 208 7.74 -1.75 28.44
C GLY A 208 6.38 -1.36 29.01
N GLU A 209 5.52 -0.67 28.26
CA GLU A 209 4.16 -0.35 28.67
C GLU A 209 3.20 -1.49 28.34
N ALA A 210 2.23 -1.72 29.21
CA ALA A 210 1.17 -2.70 28.98
C ALA A 210 0.01 -2.14 28.15
N HIS A 211 -0.30 -0.85 28.37
CA HIS A 211 -1.40 -0.18 27.67
C HIS A 211 -1.02 0.14 26.23
N THR A 212 -1.84 -0.31 25.31
CA THR A 212 -1.74 0.02 23.90
C THR A 212 -2.44 1.35 23.61
N HIS A 213 -2.15 1.97 22.48
CA HIS A 213 -2.87 3.16 22.03
C HIS A 213 -4.39 2.91 22.06
N HIS A 214 -4.85 1.77 21.52
CA HIS A 214 -6.26 1.41 21.55
C HIS A 214 -6.83 1.33 22.96
N THR A 215 -6.15 0.66 23.90
CA THR A 215 -6.61 0.58 25.28
C THR A 215 -6.76 1.97 25.91
N LEU A 216 -5.78 2.85 25.67
CA LEU A 216 -5.81 4.22 26.19
C LEU A 216 -7.01 5.02 25.65
N THR A 217 -7.38 4.84 24.37
CA THR A 217 -8.54 5.56 23.81
C THR A 217 -9.83 5.29 24.59
N HIS A 218 -9.99 4.10 25.17
CA HIS A 218 -11.16 3.72 25.95
C HIS A 218 -11.02 4.04 27.44
N GLU A 219 -9.85 3.86 28.01
CA GLU A 219 -9.63 3.86 29.45
C GLU A 219 -9.12 5.19 30.00
N GLU A 220 -8.31 5.93 29.23
CA GLU A 220 -7.81 7.22 29.70
C GLU A 220 -8.95 8.21 29.95
N PRO A 221 -9.03 8.84 31.15
CA PRO A 221 -9.99 9.89 31.37
C PRO A 221 -9.63 11.16 30.59
N VAL A 222 -10.65 11.88 30.16
CA VAL A 222 -10.44 13.23 29.59
C VAL A 222 -9.92 14.14 30.70
N ASP A 223 -8.77 14.77 30.48
CA ASP A 223 -8.23 15.76 31.42
C ASP A 223 -9.13 16.99 31.45
N SER A 224 -9.58 17.36 32.66
CA SER A 224 -10.55 18.44 32.86
C SER A 224 -10.02 19.84 32.52
N LYS A 225 -8.69 20.02 32.45
CA LYS A 225 -8.05 21.30 32.08
C LYS A 225 -7.74 21.37 30.61
N LEU A 226 -7.28 20.25 30.03
CA LEU A 226 -6.92 20.17 28.61
C LEU A 226 -8.15 19.97 27.72
N GLY A 227 -9.18 19.28 28.18
CA GLY A 227 -10.37 18.94 27.42
C GLY A 227 -10.20 17.74 26.50
N TYR A 228 -9.10 17.00 26.61
CA TYR A 228 -8.80 15.81 25.80
C TYR A 228 -7.99 14.76 26.59
N GLN A 229 -7.81 13.58 26.02
CA GLN A 229 -7.00 12.48 26.54
C GLN A 229 -5.53 12.73 26.17
N ALA A 230 -4.67 13.08 27.13
CA ALA A 230 -3.32 13.55 26.88
C ALA A 230 -2.40 12.47 26.30
N GLU A 231 -2.50 11.22 26.79
CA GLU A 231 -1.69 10.09 26.28
C GLU A 231 -2.14 9.69 24.88
N VAL A 232 -3.45 9.64 24.61
CA VAL A 232 -3.99 9.41 23.27
C VAL A 232 -3.50 10.49 22.30
N ALA A 233 -3.60 11.77 22.68
CA ALA A 233 -3.10 12.88 21.87
C ALA A 233 -1.59 12.76 21.56
N TRP A 234 -0.81 12.23 22.50
CA TRP A 234 0.61 11.98 22.27
C TRP A 234 0.84 10.94 21.15
N TYR A 235 0.07 9.83 21.11
CA TYR A 235 0.14 8.85 20.02
C TYR A 235 -0.31 9.44 18.70
N ASN A 236 -1.33 10.29 18.71
CA ASN A 236 -1.79 10.99 17.50
C ASN A 236 -0.70 11.89 16.92
N VAL A 237 0.03 12.64 17.78
CA VAL A 237 1.19 13.42 17.36
C VAL A 237 2.26 12.53 16.74
N LYS A 238 2.56 11.35 17.32
CA LYS A 238 3.54 10.40 16.77
C LYS A 238 3.11 9.87 15.40
N SER A 239 1.84 9.67 15.18
CA SER A 239 1.32 9.29 13.87
C SER A 239 1.48 10.40 12.83
N MET A 240 1.26 11.66 13.22
CA MET A 240 1.51 12.81 12.33
C MET A 240 3.00 13.01 12.05
N GLU A 241 3.89 12.80 13.03
CA GLU A 241 5.34 12.78 12.82
C GLU A 241 5.74 11.68 11.83
N ALA A 242 5.14 10.50 11.93
CA ALA A 242 5.36 9.40 10.98
C ALA A 242 4.88 9.77 9.57
N LEU A 243 3.72 10.42 9.43
CA LEU A 243 3.25 10.92 8.14
C LEU A 243 4.20 11.96 7.54
N ALA A 244 4.67 12.91 8.34
CA ALA A 244 5.65 13.90 7.90
C ALA A 244 6.95 13.23 7.43
N ARG A 245 7.46 12.25 8.18
CA ARG A 245 8.64 11.45 7.82
C ARG A 245 8.42 10.63 6.55
N PHE A 246 7.19 10.15 6.33
CA PHE A 246 6.83 9.45 5.10
C PHE A 246 6.90 10.37 3.87
N ILE A 247 6.39 11.58 3.98
CA ILE A 247 6.29 12.54 2.87
C ILE A 247 7.67 13.12 2.50
N GLU A 248 8.53 13.34 3.49
CA GLU A 248 9.80 14.04 3.33
C GLU A 248 10.68 13.49 2.18
N PRO A 249 10.91 12.18 2.00
CA PRO A 249 11.72 11.65 0.90
C PRO A 249 11.12 11.92 -0.48
N PHE A 250 9.79 11.97 -0.60
CA PHE A 250 9.12 12.29 -1.87
C PHE A 250 9.42 13.70 -2.34
N THR A 251 9.68 14.64 -1.43
CA THR A 251 10.07 16.01 -1.76
C THR A 251 11.52 16.13 -2.24
N LYS A 252 12.35 15.13 -1.95
CA LYS A 252 13.79 15.14 -2.24
C LYS A 252 14.15 14.45 -3.55
N VAL A 253 13.35 13.47 -3.97
CA VAL A 253 13.57 12.74 -5.21
C VAL A 253 13.14 13.58 -6.41
N ARG A 254 14.07 13.86 -7.32
CA ARG A 254 13.79 14.58 -8.56
C ARG A 254 13.12 13.66 -9.57
N GLU A 255 12.05 14.15 -10.20
CA GLU A 255 11.32 13.47 -11.26
C GLU A 255 10.86 14.48 -12.31
N GLY A 256 11.46 14.43 -13.48
CA GLY A 256 11.24 15.43 -14.52
C GLY A 256 11.58 16.86 -14.05
N ALA A 257 10.67 17.79 -14.24
CA ALA A 257 10.82 19.18 -13.83
C ALA A 257 10.55 19.43 -12.33
N GLY A 258 9.95 18.45 -11.64
CA GLY A 258 9.53 18.54 -10.23
C GLY A 258 10.21 17.52 -9.33
N THR A 259 9.45 17.09 -8.37
CA THR A 259 9.81 16.04 -7.41
C THR A 259 8.85 14.86 -7.53
N LEU A 260 9.18 13.72 -6.91
CA LEU A 260 8.29 12.58 -6.84
C LEU A 260 6.94 12.96 -6.20
N LEU A 261 6.94 13.88 -5.22
CA LEU A 261 5.71 14.37 -4.59
C LEU A 261 4.82 15.14 -5.58
N ASP A 262 5.41 15.89 -6.52
CA ASP A 262 4.63 16.61 -7.53
C ASP A 262 3.85 15.65 -8.46
N ASN A 263 4.37 14.43 -8.66
CA ASN A 263 3.76 13.41 -9.51
C ASN A 263 2.98 12.35 -8.72
N THR A 264 2.91 12.47 -7.41
CA THR A 264 2.22 11.52 -6.52
C THR A 264 0.96 12.17 -5.93
N LEU A 265 -0.08 11.37 -5.71
CA LEU A 265 -1.23 11.70 -4.87
C LEU A 265 -1.28 10.73 -3.70
N ILE A 266 -1.12 11.24 -2.49
CA ILE A 266 -1.23 10.50 -1.25
C ILE A 266 -2.59 10.76 -0.65
N PHE A 267 -3.37 9.70 -0.39
CA PHE A 267 -4.62 9.74 0.35
C PHE A 267 -4.39 9.15 1.73
N ALA A 268 -4.37 9.99 2.76
CA ALA A 268 -4.17 9.58 4.14
C ALA A 268 -5.47 9.70 4.93
N ASN A 269 -5.82 8.68 5.69
CA ASN A 269 -7.04 8.66 6.50
C ASN A 269 -6.82 8.00 7.85
N SER A 270 -7.60 8.41 8.84
CA SER A 270 -7.83 7.67 10.08
C SER A 270 -9.00 6.68 9.92
N ASP A 271 -9.22 5.84 10.92
CA ASP A 271 -10.37 4.94 11.02
C ASP A 271 -11.56 5.58 11.75
N THR A 272 -11.29 6.51 12.65
CA THR A 272 -12.30 7.13 13.50
C THR A 272 -11.93 8.58 13.82
N ASN A 273 -12.91 9.37 14.22
CA ASN A 273 -12.68 10.71 14.77
C ASN A 273 -12.55 10.68 16.32
N ASN A 274 -13.37 9.89 16.99
CA ASN A 274 -13.32 9.72 18.43
C ASN A 274 -13.46 8.23 18.79
N ALA A 275 -12.33 7.61 19.08
CA ALA A 275 -12.27 6.17 19.32
C ALA A 275 -12.99 5.74 20.59
N LYS A 276 -13.05 6.59 21.64
CA LYS A 276 -13.75 6.28 22.89
C LYS A 276 -15.22 5.92 22.70
N VAL A 277 -15.86 6.54 21.72
CA VAL A 277 -17.28 6.32 21.38
C VAL A 277 -17.45 5.70 19.97
N HIS A 278 -16.35 5.33 19.33
CA HIS A 278 -16.33 4.79 17.96
C HIS A 278 -17.05 5.69 16.95
N SER A 279 -16.85 7.00 17.07
CA SER A 279 -17.45 7.95 16.14
C SER A 279 -16.70 7.91 14.80
N VAL A 280 -17.47 7.79 13.73
CA VAL A 280 -16.99 7.93 12.34
C VAL A 280 -17.42 9.26 11.73
N ASP A 281 -17.98 10.16 12.53
CA ASP A 281 -18.43 11.47 12.13
C ASP A 281 -17.22 12.40 12.06
N GLY A 282 -16.90 12.92 10.88
CA GLY A 282 -15.74 13.78 10.70
C GLY A 282 -14.38 13.05 10.74
N VAL A 283 -14.31 11.80 10.29
CA VAL A 283 -13.04 11.06 10.19
C VAL A 283 -12.00 11.90 9.46
N PRO A 284 -10.78 12.08 10.03
CA PRO A 284 -9.72 12.82 9.36
C PRO A 284 -9.30 12.16 8.05
N VAL A 285 -9.32 12.95 6.98
CA VAL A 285 -8.85 12.58 5.64
C VAL A 285 -7.99 13.69 5.10
N MET A 286 -6.85 13.35 4.51
CA MET A 286 -5.92 14.28 3.89
C MET A 286 -5.50 13.79 2.52
N THR A 287 -5.33 14.72 1.58
CA THR A 287 -4.68 14.48 0.29
C THR A 287 -3.40 15.31 0.22
N ILE A 288 -2.30 14.67 -0.23
CA ILE A 288 -0.97 15.27 -0.24
C ILE A 288 -0.31 14.94 -1.57
N GLY A 289 0.34 15.95 -2.18
CA GLY A 289 0.96 15.83 -3.50
C GLY A 289 0.13 16.51 -4.59
N ARG A 290 0.61 16.46 -5.84
CA ARG A 290 0.04 17.26 -6.95
C ARG A 290 -0.48 16.41 -8.11
N ALA A 291 -0.35 15.08 -8.04
CA ALA A 291 -0.81 14.17 -9.09
C ALA A 291 -0.35 14.58 -10.51
N GLY A 292 0.89 15.07 -10.67
CA GLY A 292 1.40 15.57 -11.95
C GLY A 292 0.82 16.92 -12.39
N GLY A 293 0.26 17.70 -11.47
CA GLY A 293 -0.42 18.96 -11.75
C GLY A 293 -1.81 18.80 -12.37
N ARG A 294 -2.34 17.59 -12.39
CA ARG A 294 -3.67 17.27 -12.93
C ARG A 294 -4.71 17.46 -11.84
N HIS A 295 -5.83 18.03 -12.21
CA HIS A 295 -7.02 18.04 -11.35
C HIS A 295 -7.63 16.64 -11.32
N VAL A 296 -8.43 16.35 -10.29
CA VAL A 296 -9.07 15.05 -10.06
C VAL A 296 -9.94 14.58 -11.25
N ASP A 297 -10.27 15.48 -12.16
CA ASP A 297 -11.09 15.23 -13.35
C ASP A 297 -10.31 14.62 -14.54
N ASP A 298 -8.96 14.62 -14.50
CA ASP A 298 -8.14 14.08 -15.59
C ASP A 298 -7.65 12.65 -15.28
N ALA A 299 -8.01 11.70 -16.13
CA ALA A 299 -7.82 10.26 -15.93
C ALA A 299 -6.37 9.74 -15.93
N ASP A 300 -5.38 10.61 -16.11
CA ASP A 300 -3.97 10.25 -16.22
C ASP A 300 -3.15 10.65 -14.97
N VAL A 301 -3.34 9.98 -13.86
CA VAL A 301 -2.55 10.17 -12.63
C VAL A 301 -1.28 9.32 -12.68
N GLY A 302 -0.12 9.94 -12.58
CA GLY A 302 1.18 9.25 -12.72
C GLY A 302 1.50 8.24 -11.61
N ALA A 303 1.18 8.53 -10.37
CA ALA A 303 1.25 7.60 -9.23
C ALA A 303 0.13 7.90 -8.24
N PHE A 304 -0.51 6.85 -7.72
CA PHE A 304 -1.59 6.96 -6.75
C PHE A 304 -1.22 6.22 -5.47
N LEU A 305 -1.40 6.85 -4.32
CA LEU A 305 -1.12 6.27 -3.02
C LEU A 305 -2.34 6.29 -2.13
N LEU A 306 -2.59 5.19 -1.45
CA LEU A 306 -3.44 5.12 -0.27
C LEU A 306 -2.60 4.90 0.98
N LEU A 307 -2.54 5.89 1.83
CA LEU A 307 -1.93 5.80 3.14
C LEU A 307 -3.02 5.70 4.20
N GLY A 308 -3.05 4.59 4.93
CA GLY A 308 -3.84 4.49 6.14
C GLY A 308 -2.97 4.87 7.32
N PHE A 309 -3.07 6.09 7.80
CA PHE A 309 -2.69 6.41 9.16
C PHE A 309 -3.92 6.17 10.02
N LEU A 310 -3.99 5.01 10.61
CA LEU A 310 -4.99 4.75 11.61
C LEU A 310 -4.44 5.27 12.93
N THR A 311 -4.86 6.44 13.27
CA THR A 311 -4.89 6.88 14.63
C THR A 311 -6.34 6.78 15.08
N GLU A 312 -6.57 6.05 16.12
CA GLU A 312 -7.77 6.24 16.90
C GLU A 312 -7.64 7.63 17.53
N ALA A 313 -8.28 8.62 16.90
CA ALA A 313 -8.33 9.98 17.43
C ALA A 313 -9.29 10.07 18.62
#